data_6d32ae5e02caf3addc819c801a338742
#
_entry.id   6d32ae5e02caf3addc819c801a338742
#
_cell.length_a   1.000
_cell.length_b   1.000
_cell.length_c   1.000
_cell.angle_alpha   90.00
_cell.angle_beta   90.00
_cell.angle_gamma   90.00
#
_symmetry.space_group_name_H-M   'P 1'
#
loop_
_entity.id
_entity.type
_entity.pdbx_description
1 polymer ?
#
loop_
_entity_poly.entity_id
_entity_poly.type
_entity_poly.pdbx_seq_one_letter_code
_entity_poly.pdbx_strand_id
1 'polypeptide(L)'
;MKADLLAASLITAIKTPYCSDGSIDLETYDFLLQEQIKHGAEGIVVGGTTGEGHLMHWEEHLMLIAHTVHYFGDRLKVIGNTGSNNTREALKATEYGFASGMHASLQINPYYGKTSPTGLQEHFQRVLELGPAIIYNVPSRTGQDLPLELIRELAKDTNLLGVKECAGNDRIAAYEKEGIACWSGNDDQAWEARHRCGGHGVISVTANVVPSLMRRLMDESDSTLADRL
;
A
#
# COMPACT_ATOMS: atom_id res chain seq x y z
N MET A 1 -0.13 16.49 5.42
CA MET A 1 -0.36 15.04 5.61
C MET A 1 -0.81 14.34 4.32
N LYS A 2 -1.99 14.67 3.75
CA LYS A 2 -2.46 14.05 2.50
C LYS A 2 -1.53 14.36 1.31
N ALA A 3 -1.14 15.62 1.13
CA ALA A 3 -0.22 16.05 0.08
C ALA A 3 1.14 15.34 0.16
N ASP A 4 1.68 15.15 1.35
CA ASP A 4 2.98 14.48 1.54
C ASP A 4 2.91 12.99 1.18
N LEU A 5 1.78 12.33 1.45
CA LEU A 5 1.60 10.94 1.06
C LEU A 5 1.45 10.79 -0.46
N LEU A 6 0.74 11.72 -1.10
CA LEU A 6 0.62 11.76 -2.56
C LEU A 6 1.94 12.08 -3.26
N ALA A 7 2.86 12.77 -2.59
CA ALA A 7 4.20 13.04 -3.11
C ALA A 7 5.15 11.83 -2.96
N ALA A 8 4.83 10.86 -2.09
CA ALA A 8 5.69 9.69 -1.86
C ALA A 8 5.74 8.79 -3.08
N SER A 9 6.91 8.65 -3.66
CA SER A 9 7.15 7.83 -4.85
C SER A 9 7.74 6.45 -4.54
N LEU A 10 8.44 6.30 -3.41
CA LEU A 10 8.90 5.01 -2.91
C LEU A 10 8.24 4.68 -1.56
N ILE A 11 7.32 3.74 -1.61
CA ILE A 11 6.67 3.17 -0.43
C ILE A 11 7.07 1.68 -0.37
N THR A 12 7.55 1.20 0.77
CA THR A 12 7.93 -0.21 0.89
C THR A 12 6.83 -1.01 1.56
N ALA A 13 6.39 -2.10 0.92
CA ALA A 13 5.61 -3.13 1.58
C ALA A 13 6.57 -3.94 2.49
N ILE A 14 6.72 -3.49 3.74
CA ILE A 14 7.76 -3.99 4.64
C ILE A 14 7.52 -5.45 5.02
N LYS A 15 8.61 -6.21 5.12
CA LYS A 15 8.63 -7.58 5.63
C LYS A 15 8.44 -7.58 7.15
N THR A 16 7.79 -8.59 7.68
CA THR A 16 7.69 -8.84 9.12
C THR A 16 8.63 -9.99 9.50
N PRO A 17 9.70 -9.74 10.24
CA PRO A 17 10.57 -10.80 10.75
C PRO A 17 9.95 -11.49 11.96
N TYR A 18 10.26 -12.79 12.13
CA TYR A 18 9.77 -13.60 13.21
C TYR A 18 10.92 -14.31 13.94
N CYS A 19 10.80 -14.44 15.23
CA CYS A 19 11.63 -15.30 16.06
C CYS A 19 11.32 -16.79 15.80
N SER A 20 12.19 -17.68 16.30
CA SER A 20 12.03 -19.13 16.13
C SER A 20 10.77 -19.71 16.82
N ASP A 21 10.22 -19.00 17.79
CA ASP A 21 8.96 -19.37 18.46
C ASP A 21 7.70 -18.84 17.75
N GLY A 22 7.87 -18.12 16.64
CA GLY A 22 6.79 -17.53 15.84
C GLY A 22 6.33 -16.15 16.31
N SER A 23 6.90 -15.57 17.37
CA SER A 23 6.64 -14.19 17.76
C SER A 23 7.30 -13.19 16.80
N ILE A 24 6.74 -11.98 16.67
CA ILE A 24 7.33 -10.93 15.83
C ILE A 24 8.66 -10.47 16.46
N ASP A 25 9.73 -10.47 15.68
CA ASP A 25 11.03 -9.91 16.03
C ASP A 25 11.04 -8.39 15.80
N LEU A 26 10.65 -7.64 16.83
CA LEU A 26 10.57 -6.18 16.75
C LEU A 26 11.95 -5.53 16.61
N GLU A 27 13.02 -6.12 17.15
CA GLU A 27 14.38 -5.58 17.03
C GLU A 27 14.83 -5.61 15.56
N THR A 28 14.69 -6.75 14.90
CA THR A 28 14.98 -6.89 13.47
C THR A 28 14.02 -6.03 12.62
N TYR A 29 12.76 -5.94 13.01
CA TYR A 29 11.78 -5.09 12.31
C TYR A 29 12.20 -3.62 12.35
N ASP A 30 12.57 -3.10 13.50
CA ASP A 30 13.05 -1.73 13.67
C ASP A 30 14.31 -1.45 12.88
N PHE A 31 15.25 -2.40 12.84
CA PHE A 31 16.44 -2.32 11.99
C PHE A 31 16.06 -2.20 10.51
N LEU A 32 15.12 -3.01 10.03
CA LEU A 32 14.63 -2.93 8.63
C LEU A 32 14.03 -1.55 8.33
N LEU A 33 13.23 -1.00 9.23
CA LEU A 33 12.64 0.33 9.07
C LEU A 33 13.70 1.44 9.03
N GLN A 34 14.74 1.36 9.86
CA GLN A 34 15.85 2.30 9.85
C GLN A 34 16.62 2.25 8.52
N GLU A 35 16.87 1.06 7.97
CA GLU A 35 17.49 0.91 6.66
C GLU A 35 16.59 1.48 5.54
N GLN A 36 15.27 1.32 5.62
CA GLN A 36 14.35 1.95 4.66
C GLN A 36 14.47 3.48 4.69
N ILE A 37 14.47 4.08 5.88
CA ILE A 37 14.62 5.54 6.06
C ILE A 37 15.96 6.02 5.51
N LYS A 38 17.04 5.36 5.87
CA LYS A 38 18.41 5.68 5.43
C LYS A 38 18.56 5.68 3.91
N HIS A 39 17.82 4.82 3.24
CA HIS A 39 17.86 4.67 1.78
C HIS A 39 16.70 5.36 1.04
N GLY A 40 15.97 6.25 1.71
CA GLY A 40 15.06 7.20 1.08
C GLY A 40 13.66 6.66 0.80
N ALA A 41 13.22 5.60 1.47
CA ALA A 41 11.79 5.27 1.49
C ALA A 41 11.01 6.38 2.19
N GLU A 42 9.88 6.77 1.61
CA GLU A 42 9.03 7.86 2.10
C GLU A 42 7.82 7.34 2.88
N GLY A 43 7.47 6.08 2.65
CA GLY A 43 6.37 5.42 3.32
C GLY A 43 6.55 3.91 3.47
N ILE A 44 5.75 3.35 4.36
CA ILE A 44 5.77 1.92 4.69
C ILE A 44 4.34 1.40 4.71
N VAL A 45 4.10 0.27 4.04
CA VAL A 45 2.89 -0.53 4.24
C VAL A 45 3.17 -1.60 5.29
N VAL A 46 2.47 -1.52 6.41
CA VAL A 46 2.57 -2.48 7.53
C VAL A 46 1.54 -3.57 7.38
N GLY A 47 1.95 -4.83 7.54
CA GLY A 47 1.07 -5.98 7.46
C GLY A 47 0.45 -6.19 6.08
N GLY A 48 1.09 -5.69 5.01
CA GLY A 48 0.71 -6.05 3.64
C GLY A 48 0.94 -7.53 3.35
N THR A 49 0.66 -7.97 2.13
CA THR A 49 0.90 -9.39 1.73
C THR A 49 2.37 -9.80 1.96
N THR A 50 3.30 -8.90 1.65
CA THR A 50 4.75 -9.12 1.86
C THR A 50 5.10 -9.25 3.34
N GLY A 51 4.46 -8.46 4.19
CA GLY A 51 4.61 -8.51 5.65
C GLY A 51 3.75 -9.59 6.32
N GLU A 52 3.12 -10.47 5.55
CA GLU A 52 2.35 -11.62 6.03
C GLU A 52 1.15 -11.28 6.93
N GLY A 53 0.60 -10.05 6.81
CA GLY A 53 -0.49 -9.58 7.66
C GLY A 53 -1.76 -10.44 7.62
N HIS A 54 -2.00 -11.17 6.51
CA HIS A 54 -3.11 -12.10 6.38
C HIS A 54 -2.94 -13.40 7.19
N LEU A 55 -1.76 -13.63 7.78
CA LEU A 55 -1.43 -14.77 8.66
C LEU A 55 -1.40 -14.38 10.13
N MET A 56 -1.41 -13.07 10.44
CA MET A 56 -1.38 -12.56 11.81
C MET A 56 -2.78 -12.59 12.44
N HIS A 57 -2.83 -12.78 13.74
CA HIS A 57 -3.98 -12.35 14.52
C HIS A 57 -4.13 -10.83 14.49
N TRP A 58 -5.36 -10.31 14.53
CA TRP A 58 -5.59 -8.86 14.46
C TRP A 58 -4.89 -8.08 15.59
N GLU A 59 -4.75 -8.69 16.75
CA GLU A 59 -4.04 -8.08 17.89
C GLU A 59 -2.57 -7.84 17.56
N GLU A 60 -1.89 -8.82 16.95
CA GLU A 60 -0.48 -8.69 16.52
C GLU A 60 -0.34 -7.67 15.39
N HIS A 61 -1.24 -7.75 14.40
CA HIS A 61 -1.22 -6.84 13.25
C HIS A 61 -1.41 -5.38 13.67
N LEU A 62 -2.39 -5.11 14.53
CA LEU A 62 -2.68 -3.76 15.03
C LEU A 62 -1.58 -3.27 15.97
N MET A 63 -0.99 -4.16 16.79
CA MET A 63 0.19 -3.85 17.60
C MET A 63 1.35 -3.41 16.72
N LEU A 64 1.61 -4.12 15.61
CA LEU A 64 2.71 -3.77 14.69
C LEU A 64 2.47 -2.43 13.99
N ILE A 65 1.23 -2.11 13.60
CA ILE A 65 0.86 -0.79 13.08
C ILE A 65 1.11 0.30 14.14
N ALA A 66 0.62 0.12 15.36
CA ALA A 66 0.80 1.07 16.45
C ALA A 66 2.28 1.28 16.80
N HIS A 67 3.07 0.21 16.87
CA HIS A 67 4.52 0.24 17.07
C HIS A 67 5.21 1.08 15.98
N THR A 68 4.88 0.80 14.71
CA THR A 68 5.47 1.53 13.58
C THR A 68 5.12 3.01 13.62
N VAL A 69 3.88 3.36 13.93
CA VAL A 69 3.44 4.76 14.08
C VAL A 69 4.21 5.43 15.21
N HIS A 70 4.29 4.78 16.37
CA HIS A 70 4.90 5.36 17.56
C HIS A 70 6.39 5.68 17.38
N TYR A 71 7.15 4.77 16.77
CA TYR A 71 8.61 4.92 16.68
C TYR A 71 9.10 5.55 15.37
N PHE A 72 8.30 5.49 14.30
CA PHE A 72 8.73 5.88 12.95
C PHE A 72 7.78 6.84 12.22
N GLY A 73 6.59 7.11 12.77
CA GLY A 73 5.55 7.90 12.12
C GLY A 73 5.95 9.35 11.80
N ASP A 74 6.90 9.92 12.51
CA ASP A 74 7.45 11.25 12.22
C ASP A 74 8.37 11.28 10.99
N ARG A 75 8.95 10.12 10.62
CA ARG A 75 9.93 9.98 9.55
C ARG A 75 9.40 9.24 8.32
N LEU A 76 8.39 8.39 8.50
CA LEU A 76 7.77 7.59 7.46
C LEU A 76 6.27 7.81 7.42
N LYS A 77 5.67 7.78 6.24
CA LYS A 77 4.22 7.67 6.12
C LYS A 77 3.82 6.22 6.38
N VAL A 78 3.14 5.98 7.50
CA VAL A 78 2.70 4.64 7.91
C VAL A 78 1.33 4.36 7.33
N ILE A 79 1.25 3.33 6.47
CA ILE A 79 0.03 2.86 5.83
C ILE A 79 -0.28 1.48 6.43
N GLY A 80 -1.35 1.39 7.21
CA GLY A 80 -1.79 0.11 7.77
C GLY A 80 -2.56 -0.71 6.72
N ASN A 81 -2.18 -1.97 6.48
CA ASN A 81 -3.00 -2.87 5.68
C ASN A 81 -4.14 -3.41 6.52
N THR A 82 -5.23 -2.68 6.60
CA THR A 82 -6.41 -3.03 7.40
C THR A 82 -7.55 -3.62 6.57
N GLY A 83 -7.31 -3.85 5.26
CA GLY A 83 -8.25 -4.51 4.37
C GLY A 83 -8.50 -5.97 4.74
N SER A 84 -9.75 -6.40 4.63
CA SER A 84 -10.20 -7.78 4.89
C SER A 84 -11.31 -8.15 3.91
N ASN A 85 -11.51 -9.44 3.67
CA ASN A 85 -12.68 -9.93 2.95
C ASN A 85 -13.97 -9.87 3.79
N ASN A 86 -13.85 -9.58 5.08
CA ASN A 86 -14.95 -9.29 5.99
C ASN A 86 -15.02 -7.79 6.25
N THR A 87 -16.03 -7.12 5.70
CA THR A 87 -16.20 -5.67 5.84
C THR A 87 -16.20 -5.20 7.30
N ARG A 88 -16.80 -5.94 8.22
CA ARG A 88 -16.83 -5.56 9.65
C ARG A 88 -15.44 -5.57 10.27
N GLU A 89 -14.61 -6.54 9.90
CA GLU A 89 -13.21 -6.60 10.35
C GLU A 89 -12.39 -5.48 9.73
N ALA A 90 -12.53 -5.23 8.42
CA ALA A 90 -11.86 -4.13 7.75
C ALA A 90 -12.18 -2.78 8.44
N LEU A 91 -13.45 -2.51 8.72
CA LEU A 91 -13.87 -1.29 9.43
C LEU A 91 -13.24 -1.20 10.82
N LYS A 92 -13.38 -2.26 11.63
CA LYS A 92 -12.84 -2.29 12.99
C LYS A 92 -11.31 -2.11 13.01
N ALA A 93 -10.60 -2.81 12.14
CA ALA A 93 -9.14 -2.68 12.05
C ALA A 93 -8.71 -1.29 11.58
N THR A 94 -9.45 -0.69 10.64
CA THR A 94 -9.20 0.66 10.14
C THR A 94 -9.42 1.72 11.22
N GLU A 95 -10.49 1.61 12.02
CA GLU A 95 -10.74 2.49 13.17
C GLU A 95 -9.60 2.43 14.18
N TYR A 96 -9.15 1.23 14.56
CA TYR A 96 -8.02 1.05 15.49
C TYR A 96 -6.71 1.60 14.90
N GLY A 97 -6.45 1.36 13.60
CA GLY A 97 -5.27 1.88 12.94
C GLY A 97 -5.23 3.41 12.96
N PHE A 98 -6.34 4.08 12.65
CA PHE A 98 -6.42 5.55 12.75
C PHE A 98 -6.34 6.05 14.19
N ALA A 99 -6.95 5.37 15.14
CA ALA A 99 -6.81 5.69 16.56
C ALA A 99 -5.36 5.59 17.04
N SER A 100 -4.55 4.70 16.44
CA SER A 100 -3.12 4.58 16.69
C SER A 100 -2.27 5.63 15.93
N GLY A 101 -2.88 6.42 15.03
CA GLY A 101 -2.20 7.49 14.30
C GLY A 101 -1.63 7.09 12.93
N MET A 102 -2.07 6.00 12.31
CA MET A 102 -1.66 5.69 10.93
C MET A 102 -2.08 6.80 9.97
N HIS A 103 -1.29 7.02 8.91
CA HIS A 103 -1.51 8.10 7.96
C HIS A 103 -2.55 7.76 6.89
N ALA A 104 -2.66 6.49 6.53
CA ALA A 104 -3.64 5.95 5.60
C ALA A 104 -3.86 4.47 5.84
N SER A 105 -4.96 3.94 5.29
CA SER A 105 -5.20 2.50 5.21
C SER A 105 -4.93 1.97 3.79
N LEU A 106 -4.44 0.74 3.67
CA LEU A 106 -4.43 -0.02 2.42
C LEU A 106 -5.60 -1.00 2.46
N GLN A 107 -6.47 -0.93 1.43
CA GLN A 107 -7.72 -1.67 1.40
C GLN A 107 -7.78 -2.57 0.17
N ILE A 108 -7.66 -3.87 0.37
CA ILE A 108 -7.88 -4.88 -0.65
C ILE A 108 -9.39 -5.14 -0.80
N ASN A 109 -9.84 -5.49 -2.01
CA ASN A 109 -11.23 -5.91 -2.18
C ASN A 109 -11.53 -7.21 -1.42
N PRO A 110 -12.79 -7.45 -1.02
CA PRO A 110 -13.19 -8.73 -0.45
C PRO A 110 -12.81 -9.87 -1.38
N TYR A 111 -11.76 -10.58 -1.02
CA TYR A 111 -11.17 -11.67 -1.81
C TYR A 111 -11.85 -13.01 -1.55
N TYR A 112 -11.60 -14.00 -2.43
CA TYR A 112 -12.13 -15.34 -2.40
C TYR A 112 -13.61 -15.45 -2.83
N GLY A 113 -14.53 -14.64 -2.28
CA GLY A 113 -15.98 -14.76 -2.44
C GLY A 113 -16.58 -14.09 -3.69
N LYS A 114 -15.82 -13.42 -4.55
CA LYS A 114 -16.29 -12.67 -5.74
C LYS A 114 -17.50 -11.78 -5.44
N THR A 115 -17.23 -10.66 -4.82
CA THR A 115 -18.23 -9.67 -4.40
C THR A 115 -18.91 -9.02 -5.60
N SER A 116 -20.23 -8.77 -5.51
CA SER A 116 -20.97 -8.02 -6.54
C SER A 116 -20.45 -6.59 -6.68
N PRO A 117 -20.64 -5.92 -7.84
CA PRO A 117 -20.25 -4.52 -8.02
C PRO A 117 -20.81 -3.58 -6.94
N THR A 118 -22.08 -3.72 -6.58
CA THR A 118 -22.72 -2.97 -5.50
C THR A 118 -22.06 -3.25 -4.15
N GLY A 119 -21.79 -4.53 -3.84
CA GLY A 119 -21.12 -4.91 -2.59
C GLY A 119 -19.69 -4.39 -2.51
N LEU A 120 -18.94 -4.33 -3.63
CA LEU A 120 -17.63 -3.69 -3.68
C LEU A 120 -17.72 -2.19 -3.38
N GLN A 121 -18.68 -1.52 -3.99
CA GLN A 121 -18.90 -0.09 -3.78
C GLN A 121 -19.24 0.21 -2.31
N GLU A 122 -20.20 -0.50 -1.74
CA GLU A 122 -20.59 -0.34 -0.33
C GLU A 122 -19.43 -0.64 0.63
N HIS A 123 -18.64 -1.68 0.35
CA HIS A 123 -17.48 -2.04 1.16
C HIS A 123 -16.47 -0.88 1.22
N PHE A 124 -16.06 -0.37 0.06
CA PHE A 124 -15.06 0.70 0.01
C PHE A 124 -15.60 2.06 0.50
N GLN A 125 -16.84 2.40 0.20
CA GLN A 125 -17.46 3.64 0.70
C GLN A 125 -17.43 3.69 2.22
N ARG A 126 -17.82 2.61 2.89
CA ARG A 126 -17.79 2.54 4.36
C ARG A 126 -16.38 2.67 4.94
N VAL A 127 -15.37 2.14 4.26
CA VAL A 127 -13.97 2.31 4.68
C VAL A 127 -13.52 3.75 4.49
N LEU A 128 -13.89 4.40 3.38
CA LEU A 128 -13.55 5.80 3.11
C LEU A 128 -14.18 6.77 4.12
N GLU A 129 -15.33 6.44 4.70
CA GLU A 129 -15.94 7.22 5.79
C GLU A 129 -15.04 7.34 7.03
N LEU A 130 -14.11 6.40 7.23
CA LEU A 130 -13.21 6.37 8.40
C LEU A 130 -11.96 7.24 8.22
N GLY A 131 -11.53 7.48 6.98
CA GLY A 131 -10.35 8.29 6.70
C GLY A 131 -9.61 7.91 5.41
N PRO A 132 -8.39 8.48 5.21
CA PRO A 132 -7.64 8.31 3.98
C PRO A 132 -7.31 6.86 3.65
N ALA A 133 -7.62 6.40 2.43
CA ALA A 133 -7.37 5.03 2.00
C ALA A 133 -6.73 4.96 0.61
N ILE A 134 -5.89 3.95 0.42
CA ILE A 134 -5.39 3.49 -0.88
C ILE A 134 -6.09 2.16 -1.18
N ILE A 135 -6.81 2.09 -2.29
CA ILE A 135 -7.44 0.85 -2.74
C ILE A 135 -6.38 -0.03 -3.41
N TYR A 136 -6.38 -1.31 -3.11
CA TYR A 136 -5.42 -2.27 -3.64
C TYR A 136 -6.09 -3.22 -4.61
N ASN A 137 -5.76 -3.07 -5.91
CA ASN A 137 -6.20 -3.96 -6.97
C ASN A 137 -5.11 -4.99 -7.30
N VAL A 138 -5.38 -6.26 -7.05
CA VAL A 138 -4.45 -7.37 -7.32
C VAL A 138 -5.21 -8.62 -7.76
N PRO A 139 -5.76 -8.64 -8.96
CA PRO A 139 -6.68 -9.70 -9.41
C PRO A 139 -6.06 -11.08 -9.40
N SER A 140 -4.75 -11.23 -9.57
CA SER A 140 -4.03 -12.50 -9.46
C SER A 140 -4.10 -13.15 -8.07
N ARG A 141 -4.33 -12.35 -7.01
CA ARG A 141 -4.47 -12.84 -5.62
C ARG A 141 -5.91 -12.88 -5.16
N THR A 142 -6.71 -11.89 -5.53
CA THR A 142 -8.10 -11.77 -5.07
C THR A 142 -9.07 -12.59 -5.91
N GLY A 143 -8.68 -12.97 -7.13
CA GLY A 143 -9.56 -13.64 -8.09
C GLY A 143 -10.62 -12.71 -8.71
N GLN A 144 -10.53 -11.39 -8.46
CA GLN A 144 -11.45 -10.39 -8.98
C GLN A 144 -10.72 -9.07 -9.26
N ASP A 145 -10.82 -8.58 -10.49
CA ASP A 145 -10.36 -7.25 -10.88
C ASP A 145 -11.37 -6.18 -10.49
N LEU A 146 -10.89 -5.01 -10.07
CA LEU A 146 -11.74 -3.86 -9.75
C LEU A 146 -12.03 -3.07 -11.04
N PRO A 147 -13.31 -2.89 -11.41
CA PRO A 147 -13.65 -2.10 -12.59
C PRO A 147 -13.17 -0.64 -12.46
N LEU A 148 -12.70 -0.06 -13.57
CA LEU A 148 -12.29 1.35 -13.62
C LEU A 148 -13.45 2.28 -13.19
N GLU A 149 -14.67 1.98 -13.60
CA GLU A 149 -15.88 2.72 -13.25
C GLU A 149 -16.12 2.76 -11.73
N LEU A 150 -15.84 1.68 -11.03
CA LEU A 150 -15.94 1.66 -9.56
C LEU A 150 -14.93 2.63 -8.93
N ILE A 151 -13.69 2.61 -9.40
CA ILE A 151 -12.65 3.51 -8.88
C ILE A 151 -12.99 4.97 -9.19
N ARG A 152 -13.56 5.26 -10.36
CA ARG A 152 -14.07 6.60 -10.71
C ARG A 152 -15.12 7.09 -9.73
N GLU A 153 -16.09 6.24 -9.40
CA GLU A 153 -17.14 6.60 -8.43
C GLU A 153 -16.55 6.85 -7.05
N LEU A 154 -15.66 5.99 -6.60
CA LEU A 154 -15.00 6.13 -5.30
C LEU A 154 -14.07 7.35 -5.24
N ALA A 155 -13.49 7.77 -6.38
CA ALA A 155 -12.62 8.95 -6.45
C ALA A 155 -13.34 10.29 -6.22
N LYS A 156 -14.67 10.29 -6.19
CA LYS A 156 -15.47 11.44 -5.76
C LYS A 156 -15.34 11.70 -4.26
N ASP A 157 -14.96 10.67 -3.49
CA ASP A 157 -14.66 10.81 -2.06
C ASP A 157 -13.23 11.34 -1.89
N THR A 158 -13.11 12.42 -1.14
CA THR A 158 -11.80 13.04 -0.87
C THR A 158 -10.87 12.17 -0.03
N ASN A 159 -11.38 11.13 0.64
CA ASN A 159 -10.59 10.19 1.40
C ASN A 159 -9.97 9.08 0.52
N LEU A 160 -10.41 8.92 -0.74
CA LEU A 160 -9.62 8.11 -1.66
C LEU A 160 -8.33 8.85 -2.00
N LEU A 161 -7.19 8.31 -1.54
CA LEU A 161 -5.86 8.82 -1.89
C LEU A 161 -5.44 8.37 -3.29
N GLY A 162 -5.82 7.17 -3.68
CA GLY A 162 -5.47 6.58 -4.95
C GLY A 162 -5.54 5.05 -4.93
N VAL A 163 -4.84 4.44 -5.88
CA VAL A 163 -4.86 2.99 -6.09
C VAL A 163 -3.43 2.43 -6.05
N LYS A 164 -3.24 1.29 -5.37
CA LYS A 164 -2.11 0.39 -5.62
C LYS A 164 -2.54 -0.59 -6.70
N GLU A 165 -1.93 -0.54 -7.88
CA GLU A 165 -2.37 -1.30 -9.06
C GLU A 165 -1.38 -2.41 -9.44
N CYS A 166 -1.90 -3.63 -9.60
CA CYS A 166 -1.14 -4.79 -10.05
C CYS A 166 -1.67 -5.43 -11.36
N ALA A 167 -2.65 -4.81 -12.02
CA ALA A 167 -3.17 -5.31 -13.29
C ALA A 167 -2.42 -4.77 -14.54
N GLY A 168 -1.39 -3.91 -14.32
CA GLY A 168 -0.49 -3.44 -15.36
C GLY A 168 -0.53 -1.94 -15.63
N ASN A 169 0.43 -1.47 -16.43
CA ASN A 169 0.69 -0.05 -16.66
C ASN A 169 -0.40 0.65 -17.49
N ASP A 170 -1.12 -0.07 -18.35
CA ASP A 170 -2.27 0.48 -19.09
C ASP A 170 -3.37 0.99 -18.13
N ARG A 171 -3.55 0.29 -17.02
CA ARG A 171 -4.50 0.68 -15.99
C ARG A 171 -4.03 1.94 -15.25
N ILE A 172 -2.73 2.04 -14.98
CA ILE A 172 -2.12 3.23 -14.36
C ILE A 172 -2.29 4.45 -15.27
N ALA A 173 -2.02 4.30 -16.57
CA ALA A 173 -2.21 5.36 -17.55
C ALA A 173 -3.69 5.77 -17.70
N ALA A 174 -4.63 4.85 -17.47
CA ALA A 174 -6.06 5.17 -17.47
C ALA A 174 -6.46 5.98 -16.23
N TYR A 175 -5.91 5.66 -15.04
CA TYR A 175 -6.15 6.44 -13.82
C TYR A 175 -5.55 7.85 -13.90
N GLU A 176 -4.35 7.98 -14.44
CA GLU A 176 -3.70 9.28 -14.63
C GLU A 176 -4.55 10.24 -15.46
N LYS A 177 -5.10 9.78 -16.59
CA LYS A 177 -5.98 10.59 -17.45
C LYS A 177 -7.22 11.14 -16.74
N GLU A 178 -7.58 10.55 -15.61
CA GLU A 178 -8.73 10.94 -14.79
C GLU A 178 -8.31 11.67 -13.50
N GLY A 179 -7.01 11.95 -13.35
CA GLY A 179 -6.47 12.60 -12.16
C GLY A 179 -6.52 11.75 -10.90
N ILE A 180 -6.61 10.42 -11.05
CA ILE A 180 -6.61 9.48 -9.93
C ILE A 180 -5.18 9.03 -9.66
N ALA A 181 -4.66 9.33 -8.47
CA ALA A 181 -3.32 8.92 -8.08
C ALA A 181 -3.17 7.40 -8.08
N CYS A 182 -2.03 6.91 -8.56
CA CYS A 182 -1.78 5.48 -8.66
C CYS A 182 -0.31 5.14 -8.38
N TRP A 183 -0.07 4.10 -7.58
CA TRP A 183 1.23 3.49 -7.37
C TRP A 183 1.25 2.10 -8.00
N SER A 184 2.31 1.78 -8.74
CA SER A 184 2.52 0.41 -9.19
C SER A 184 2.69 -0.53 -7.97
N GLY A 185 2.08 -1.69 -8.03
CA GLY A 185 2.34 -2.78 -7.09
C GLY A 185 3.29 -3.84 -7.66
N ASN A 186 3.80 -3.62 -8.90
CA ASN A 186 4.70 -4.51 -9.64
C ASN A 186 6.07 -3.84 -9.79
N ASP A 187 7.09 -4.38 -9.16
CA ASP A 187 8.44 -3.79 -9.14
C ASP A 187 9.09 -3.78 -10.53
N ASP A 188 8.89 -4.83 -11.32
CA ASP A 188 9.38 -4.98 -12.69
C ASP A 188 8.80 -3.96 -13.69
N GLN A 189 7.67 -3.36 -13.37
CA GLN A 189 6.98 -2.36 -14.18
C GLN A 189 7.07 -0.94 -13.58
N ALA A 190 7.70 -0.79 -12.41
CA ALA A 190 7.63 0.42 -11.60
C ALA A 190 8.24 1.65 -12.28
N TRP A 191 9.36 1.50 -12.97
CA TRP A 191 10.00 2.60 -13.69
C TRP A 191 9.10 3.14 -14.80
N GLU A 192 8.58 2.24 -15.65
CA GLU A 192 7.67 2.62 -16.73
C GLU A 192 6.37 3.24 -16.19
N ALA A 193 5.80 2.65 -15.15
CA ALA A 193 4.65 3.19 -14.45
C ALA A 193 4.87 4.65 -14.04
N ARG A 194 6.03 4.92 -13.42
CA ARG A 194 6.39 6.24 -12.92
C ARG A 194 6.68 7.24 -14.04
N HIS A 195 7.56 6.89 -14.98
CA HIS A 195 8.14 7.84 -15.90
C HIS A 195 7.43 7.93 -17.26
N ARG A 196 6.59 6.94 -17.60
CA ARG A 196 5.88 6.89 -18.89
C ARG A 196 4.35 6.88 -18.77
N CYS A 197 3.82 6.33 -17.67
CA CYS A 197 2.39 6.15 -17.52
C CYS A 197 1.73 7.12 -16.51
N GLY A 198 2.51 8.06 -15.93
CA GLY A 198 2.02 9.07 -15.00
C GLY A 198 1.74 8.57 -13.58
N GLY A 199 2.17 7.36 -13.25
CA GLY A 199 2.07 6.81 -11.89
C GLY A 199 2.85 7.65 -10.87
N HIS A 200 2.35 7.70 -9.63
CA HIS A 200 2.98 8.46 -8.56
C HIS A 200 4.28 7.79 -8.06
N GLY A 201 4.40 6.48 -8.20
CA GLY A 201 5.56 5.72 -7.76
C GLY A 201 5.25 4.22 -7.64
N VAL A 202 5.85 3.59 -6.66
CA VAL A 202 5.72 2.15 -6.39
C VAL A 202 5.45 1.86 -4.92
N ILE A 203 4.60 0.88 -4.66
CA ILE A 203 4.52 0.21 -3.35
C ILE A 203 5.26 -1.12 -3.50
N SER A 204 6.55 -1.08 -3.20
CA SER A 204 7.58 -2.04 -3.59
C SER A 204 7.72 -3.21 -2.63
N VAL A 205 8.00 -4.38 -3.16
CA VAL A 205 8.53 -5.56 -2.43
C VAL A 205 10.05 -5.58 -2.48
N THR A 206 10.64 -5.31 -3.64
CA THR A 206 12.08 -5.33 -3.92
C THR A 206 12.86 -4.34 -3.05
N ALA A 207 12.23 -3.24 -2.63
CA ALA A 207 12.82 -2.27 -1.72
C ALA A 207 13.19 -2.86 -0.33
N ASN A 208 12.65 -4.02 0.06
CA ASN A 208 13.12 -4.73 1.26
C ASN A 208 14.57 -5.20 1.16
N VAL A 209 15.08 -5.42 -0.06
CA VAL A 209 16.43 -5.94 -0.33
C VAL A 209 17.36 -4.86 -0.86
N VAL A 210 16.89 -4.02 -1.78
CA VAL A 210 17.69 -3.02 -2.47
C VAL A 210 17.02 -1.63 -2.47
N PRO A 211 16.74 -1.04 -1.28
CA PRO A 211 15.95 0.19 -1.18
C PRO A 211 16.59 1.38 -1.92
N SER A 212 17.91 1.55 -1.85
CA SER A 212 18.62 2.64 -2.56
C SER A 212 18.52 2.51 -4.07
N LEU A 213 18.49 1.29 -4.60
CA LEU A 213 18.32 1.06 -6.03
C LEU A 213 16.89 1.41 -6.48
N MET A 214 15.90 1.01 -5.68
CA MET A 214 14.50 1.37 -5.93
C MET A 214 14.26 2.88 -5.81
N ARG A 215 14.97 3.57 -4.87
CA ARG A 215 14.92 5.03 -4.77
C ARG A 215 15.42 5.66 -6.07
N ARG A 216 16.59 5.26 -6.56
CA ARG A 216 17.13 5.76 -7.82
C ARG A 216 16.20 5.47 -8.99
N LEU A 217 15.59 4.30 -9.05
CA LEU A 217 14.64 3.91 -10.08
C LEU A 217 13.42 4.87 -10.13
N MET A 218 13.01 5.37 -8.97
CA MET A 218 11.89 6.34 -8.87
C MET A 218 12.33 7.77 -9.19
N ASP A 219 13.59 8.13 -9.00
CA ASP A 219 14.10 9.48 -9.22
C ASP A 219 14.65 9.68 -10.65
N GLU A 220 15.29 8.66 -11.22
CA GLU A 220 15.99 8.74 -12.50
C GLU A 220 15.06 8.39 -13.67
N SER A 221 14.81 9.37 -14.54
CA SER A 221 14.00 9.18 -15.76
C SER A 221 14.76 8.52 -16.92
N ASP A 222 16.08 8.36 -16.81
CA ASP A 222 16.89 7.59 -17.78
C ASP A 222 16.64 6.09 -17.60
N SER A 223 16.26 5.40 -18.69
CA SER A 223 15.96 3.97 -18.67
C SER A 223 17.17 3.07 -18.46
N THR A 224 18.40 3.60 -18.53
CA THR A 224 19.64 2.80 -18.46
C THR A 224 19.72 1.92 -17.20
N LEU A 225 19.19 2.40 -16.08
CA LEU A 225 19.12 1.62 -14.85
C LEU A 225 18.03 0.54 -14.93
N ALA A 226 16.85 0.91 -15.45
CA ALA A 226 15.72 -0.01 -15.60
C ALA A 226 16.02 -1.16 -16.57
N ASP A 227 16.78 -0.87 -17.64
CA ASP A 227 17.15 -1.86 -18.66
C ASP A 227 18.17 -2.92 -18.14
N ARG A 228 18.76 -2.69 -16.97
CA ARG A 228 19.75 -3.57 -16.33
C ARG A 228 19.17 -4.42 -15.19
N LEU A 229 17.96 -4.15 -14.78
CA LEU A 229 17.26 -4.82 -13.69
C LEU A 229 16.19 -5.78 -14.18
#